data_c83de13c86c39643e9038217ad8a1002
#
_entry.id   c83de13c86c39643e9038217ad8a1002
#
_cell.length_a   1.000
_cell.length_b   1.000
_cell.length_c   1.000
_cell.angle_alpha   90.00
_cell.angle_beta   90.00
_cell.angle_gamma   90.00
#
_symmetry.space_group_name_H-M   'P 1'
#
loop_
_entity.id
_entity.type
_entity.pdbx_description
1 polymer ?
#
loop_
_entity_poly.entity_id
_entity_poly.type
_entity_poly.pdbx_seq_one_letter_code
_entity_poly.pdbx_strand_id
1 'polypeptide(L)'
;MIKVLDCTLRDGGYVNDWNFTQSQVGKIINSLEKSNIDIIELGYLHKKRGGEENSTLFNATSSIDVILNGASSSIQKVVMIDLFAFDIDKLPKQVDTKIDGIRLAFHKKDITDALQTAKKIINLGYQLFFQPMVTKTYTDKEFLALIEKVGQIDIYAFYIVDSFGSMSLSEFKHYISLADANLNKGVGLGYHSHNNMQLAFSNAINFCNSKIDREIVIDSSIYGMGRGAGNLNTELIAEYLNNQGHKKYKVLPLLEVIDEILTFYFKKQPWGFSPAQYLSASLDCHPNYASYLVSKKTTNITDIQKVLENIPLDKRVSFDEKIVDNLYRQSLLENKSNAQGKMNIPTDKQVLLIASGHSVADNLEVIKQKVEGGNYFVIALNHKPQFDCDYYFFSNQQRFDEFKEQLPIEKQFVTTNIKHNQKIGIVIELKDIAFIENDFI
;
A
#
# COMPACT_ATOMS: atom_id res chain seq x y z
N MET A 1 8.17 28.49 -10.79
CA MET A 1 9.18 27.85 -9.87
C MET A 1 8.77 26.41 -9.63
N ILE A 2 9.73 25.46 -9.56
CA ILE A 2 9.45 24.04 -9.26
C ILE A 2 9.95 23.71 -7.86
N LYS A 3 9.10 23.07 -7.06
CA LYS A 3 9.39 22.55 -5.72
C LYS A 3 9.20 21.06 -5.66
N VAL A 4 10.07 20.35 -4.95
CA VAL A 4 9.95 18.94 -4.62
C VAL A 4 9.41 18.80 -3.21
N LEU A 5 8.32 18.05 -3.06
CA LEU A 5 7.76 17.66 -1.77
C LEU A 5 8.06 16.17 -1.54
N ASP A 6 8.67 15.86 -0.39
CA ASP A 6 8.87 14.48 0.02
C ASP A 6 7.79 14.03 1.00
N CYS A 7 7.12 12.92 0.68
CA CYS A 7 6.05 12.33 1.48
C CYS A 7 6.42 10.96 2.08
N THR A 8 7.72 10.64 2.22
CA THR A 8 8.20 9.36 2.76
C THR A 8 7.58 9.03 4.12
N LEU A 9 7.54 10.00 5.04
CA LEU A 9 7.01 9.81 6.40
C LEU A 9 5.49 9.65 6.44
N ARG A 10 4.79 10.08 5.39
CA ARG A 10 3.33 9.95 5.30
C ARG A 10 2.92 8.78 4.42
N ASP A 11 3.22 8.81 3.12
CA ASP A 11 2.78 7.78 2.17
C ASP A 11 3.61 6.50 2.31
N GLY A 12 4.92 6.63 2.59
CA GLY A 12 5.75 5.48 2.94
C GLY A 12 5.24 4.71 4.15
N GLY A 13 4.52 5.36 5.05
CA GLY A 13 3.89 4.74 6.20
C GLY A 13 2.91 3.61 5.88
N TYR A 14 2.31 3.58 4.70
CA TYR A 14 1.49 2.44 4.26
C TYR A 14 2.28 1.12 4.14
N VAL A 15 3.60 1.17 4.09
CA VAL A 15 4.48 -0.01 4.02
C VAL A 15 4.75 -0.58 5.40
N ASN A 16 4.89 0.27 6.43
CA ASN A 16 5.31 -0.11 7.77
C ASN A 16 4.30 0.22 8.87
N ASP A 17 3.04 0.50 8.48
CA ASP A 17 1.96 0.96 9.37
C ASP A 17 2.35 2.22 10.18
N TRP A 18 3.04 3.15 9.50
CA TRP A 18 3.61 4.40 10.05
C TRP A 18 4.57 4.21 11.23
N ASN A 19 5.09 3.02 11.43
CA ASN A 19 6.05 2.70 12.49
C ASN A 19 7.45 3.14 12.08
N PHE A 20 7.77 4.41 12.31
CA PHE A 20 9.12 4.96 12.23
C PHE A 20 9.59 5.35 13.63
N THR A 21 10.76 4.88 14.05
CA THR A 21 11.33 5.33 15.33
C THR A 21 11.67 6.82 15.27
N GLN A 22 11.68 7.51 16.41
CA GLN A 22 12.08 8.92 16.47
C GLN A 22 13.46 9.17 15.83
N SER A 23 14.41 8.26 16.03
CA SER A 23 15.72 8.31 15.41
C SER A 23 15.66 8.23 13.88
N GLN A 24 14.81 7.35 13.33
CA GLN A 24 14.60 7.23 11.88
C GLN A 24 13.95 8.48 11.32
N VAL A 25 12.90 9.00 11.97
CA VAL A 25 12.24 10.25 11.58
C VAL A 25 13.24 11.40 11.55
N GLY A 26 14.04 11.56 12.61
CA GLY A 26 15.06 12.60 12.69
C GLY A 26 16.13 12.46 11.58
N LYS A 27 16.58 11.24 11.27
CA LYS A 27 17.54 10.99 10.16
C LYS A 27 16.93 11.33 8.80
N ILE A 28 15.68 10.94 8.54
CA ILE A 28 14.97 11.23 7.28
C ILE A 28 14.82 12.73 7.10
N ILE A 29 14.33 13.45 8.12
CA ILE A 29 14.18 14.93 8.07
C ILE A 29 15.53 15.60 7.80
N ASN A 30 16.57 15.25 8.55
CA ASN A 30 17.92 15.82 8.39
C ASN A 30 18.50 15.55 6.99
N SER A 31 18.25 14.36 6.41
CA SER A 31 18.70 14.03 5.07
C SER A 31 17.95 14.82 4.00
N LEU A 32 16.64 15.01 4.15
CA LEU A 32 15.84 15.86 3.26
C LEU A 32 16.29 17.32 3.32
N GLU A 33 16.61 17.83 4.52
CA GLU A 33 17.17 19.18 4.70
C GLU A 33 18.56 19.30 4.03
N LYS A 34 19.46 18.36 4.27
CA LYS A 34 20.78 18.32 3.63
C LYS A 34 20.68 18.21 2.10
N SER A 35 19.63 17.55 1.62
CA SER A 35 19.36 17.41 0.19
C SER A 35 18.73 18.64 -0.43
N ASN A 36 18.43 19.69 0.35
CA ASN A 36 17.74 20.91 -0.07
C ASN A 36 16.34 20.64 -0.67
N ILE A 37 15.63 19.61 -0.19
CA ILE A 37 14.24 19.38 -0.56
C ILE A 37 13.40 20.56 -0.07
N ASP A 38 12.40 20.96 -0.84
CA ASP A 38 11.65 22.20 -0.59
C ASP A 38 10.61 22.04 0.51
N ILE A 39 9.90 20.91 0.49
CA ILE A 39 8.76 20.64 1.37
C ILE A 39 8.86 19.23 1.92
N ILE A 40 8.63 19.05 3.22
CA ILE A 40 8.55 17.73 3.87
C ILE A 40 7.14 17.50 4.40
N GLU A 41 6.53 16.38 4.04
CA GLU A 41 5.29 15.89 4.62
C GLU A 41 5.59 14.96 5.80
N LEU A 42 5.28 15.40 7.00
CA LEU A 42 5.73 14.77 8.26
C LEU A 42 4.94 13.53 8.67
N GLY A 43 3.74 13.35 8.13
CA GLY A 43 2.83 12.26 8.47
C GLY A 43 1.37 12.67 8.39
N TYR A 44 0.51 11.93 9.13
CA TYR A 44 -0.93 12.22 9.25
C TYR A 44 -1.30 12.80 10.60
N LEU A 45 -2.26 13.75 10.62
CA LEU A 45 -3.07 14.06 11.78
C LEU A 45 -4.34 13.19 11.78
N HIS A 46 -4.57 12.40 12.85
CA HIS A 46 -5.66 11.44 12.93
C HIS A 46 -6.22 11.29 14.35
N LYS A 47 -7.57 11.33 14.50
CA LYS A 47 -8.23 11.35 15.84
C LYS A 47 -8.26 10.02 16.58
N LYS A 48 -8.18 8.87 15.88
CA LYS A 48 -8.32 7.52 16.47
C LYS A 48 -7.03 6.73 16.50
N ARG A 49 -6.05 7.11 15.68
CA ARG A 49 -4.73 6.50 15.58
C ARG A 49 -3.72 7.60 15.86
N GLY A 50 -2.66 7.29 16.54
CA GLY A 50 -1.59 8.25 16.81
C GLY A 50 -1.36 8.47 18.29
N GLY A 51 -0.19 9.04 18.60
CA GLY A 51 0.29 9.25 19.97
C GLY A 51 1.17 8.09 20.46
N GLU A 52 1.45 7.10 19.62
CA GLU A 52 2.49 6.11 19.89
C GLU A 52 3.87 6.73 19.66
N GLU A 53 4.81 6.40 20.54
CA GLU A 53 6.15 7.01 20.57
C GLU A 53 6.95 6.86 19.27
N ASN A 54 6.69 5.80 18.50
CA ASN A 54 7.38 5.48 17.26
C ASN A 54 6.41 5.48 16.06
N SER A 55 5.65 6.55 15.89
CA SER A 55 4.67 6.65 14.80
C SER A 55 4.66 8.02 14.15
N THR A 56 4.46 8.06 12.82
CA THR A 56 4.14 9.27 12.07
C THR A 56 2.63 9.48 11.86
N LEU A 57 1.80 8.77 12.63
CA LEU A 57 0.40 9.10 12.88
C LEU A 57 0.30 9.91 14.16
N PHE A 58 -0.18 11.14 14.06
CA PHE A 58 -0.22 12.08 15.18
C PHE A 58 -1.66 12.39 15.59
N ASN A 59 -1.92 12.50 16.86
CA ASN A 59 -3.22 12.93 17.39
C ASN A 59 -3.26 14.43 17.74
N ALA A 60 -2.10 15.10 17.74
CA ALA A 60 -1.96 16.54 17.97
C ALA A 60 -0.69 17.09 17.28
N THR A 61 -0.70 18.36 16.93
CA THR A 61 0.46 19.06 16.36
C THR A 61 1.64 19.15 17.32
N SER A 62 1.38 19.21 18.63
CA SER A 62 2.43 19.26 19.65
C SER A 62 3.39 18.05 19.61
N SER A 63 2.91 16.87 19.23
CA SER A 63 3.75 15.70 19.04
C SER A 63 4.73 15.87 17.87
N ILE A 64 4.29 16.56 16.81
CA ILE A 64 5.12 16.90 15.65
C ILE A 64 6.16 17.95 16.03
N ASP A 65 5.76 18.97 16.79
CA ASP A 65 6.66 20.06 17.24
C ASP A 65 7.83 19.54 18.07
N VAL A 66 7.62 18.47 18.85
CA VAL A 66 8.69 17.78 19.60
C VAL A 66 9.71 17.14 18.65
N ILE A 67 9.24 16.46 17.61
CA ILE A 67 10.12 15.83 16.61
C ILE A 67 10.92 16.87 15.83
N LEU A 68 10.35 18.05 15.60
CA LEU A 68 10.98 19.16 14.89
C LEU A 68 11.91 20.00 15.75
N ASN A 69 12.16 19.61 17.01
CA ASN A 69 13.15 20.29 17.83
C ASN A 69 14.55 20.09 17.24
N GLY A 70 15.16 21.18 16.78
CA GLY A 70 16.46 21.17 16.10
C GLY A 70 16.40 21.07 14.57
N ALA A 71 15.22 20.90 13.96
CA ALA A 71 15.06 20.99 12.51
C ALA A 71 15.26 22.42 11.99
N SER A 72 15.81 22.57 10.78
CA SER A 72 16.01 23.87 10.12
C SER A 72 14.69 24.61 9.87
N SER A 73 14.72 25.91 9.96
CA SER A 73 13.58 26.75 9.61
C SER A 73 13.42 26.96 8.09
N SER A 74 14.39 26.54 7.28
CA SER A 74 14.44 26.83 5.85
C SER A 74 13.57 25.91 4.98
N ILE A 75 13.17 24.75 5.50
CA ILE A 75 12.33 23.80 4.77
C ILE A 75 10.87 23.93 5.21
N GLN A 76 9.95 23.95 4.25
CA GLN A 76 8.52 24.01 4.51
C GLN A 76 8.01 22.67 5.04
N LYS A 77 7.27 22.69 6.13
CA LYS A 77 6.78 21.51 6.86
C LYS A 77 5.27 21.41 6.74
N VAL A 78 4.79 20.30 6.21
CA VAL A 78 3.35 20.07 6.02
C VAL A 78 2.94 18.74 6.65
N VAL A 79 1.64 18.59 6.91
CA VAL A 79 1.05 17.36 7.43
C VAL A 79 -0.27 17.09 6.70
N MET A 80 -0.57 15.81 6.49
CA MET A 80 -1.81 15.37 5.83
C MET A 80 -2.95 15.29 6.84
N ILE A 81 -4.13 15.71 6.40
CA ILE A 81 -5.42 15.42 7.01
C ILE A 81 -6.33 14.84 5.94
N ASP A 82 -6.78 13.60 6.12
CA ASP A 82 -7.92 13.10 5.37
C ASP A 82 -9.19 13.70 5.95
N LEU A 83 -10.08 14.17 5.11
CA LEU A 83 -11.34 14.78 5.55
C LEU A 83 -12.07 13.84 6.51
N PHE A 84 -12.51 14.36 7.66
CA PHE A 84 -13.13 13.64 8.80
C PHE A 84 -12.18 12.76 9.64
N ALA A 85 -10.92 12.58 9.24
CA ALA A 85 -9.98 11.77 10.01
C ALA A 85 -9.45 12.50 11.25
N PHE A 86 -9.47 13.84 11.24
CA PHE A 86 -9.05 14.69 12.35
C PHE A 86 -10.13 15.72 12.71
N ASP A 87 -10.17 16.13 13.96
CA ASP A 87 -11.07 17.16 14.46
C ASP A 87 -10.42 18.54 14.26
N ILE A 88 -10.85 19.26 13.23
CA ILE A 88 -10.26 20.56 12.86
C ILE A 88 -10.39 21.63 13.98
N ASP A 89 -11.39 21.51 14.85
CA ASP A 89 -11.55 22.45 15.96
C ASP A 89 -10.46 22.27 17.04
N LYS A 90 -9.67 21.19 16.98
CA LYS A 90 -8.47 20.94 17.80
C LYS A 90 -7.17 21.41 17.14
N LEU A 91 -7.21 21.88 15.89
CA LEU A 91 -6.04 22.41 15.22
C LEU A 91 -5.68 23.78 15.81
N PRO A 92 -4.46 23.99 16.35
CA PRO A 92 -4.07 25.30 16.87
C PRO A 92 -3.91 26.32 15.73
N LYS A 93 -3.74 27.60 16.07
CA LYS A 93 -3.29 28.56 15.06
C LYS A 93 -1.89 28.20 14.55
N GLN A 94 -1.61 28.52 13.30
CA GLN A 94 -0.33 28.21 12.66
C GLN A 94 0.86 28.78 13.45
N VAL A 95 0.73 29.98 14.00
CA VAL A 95 1.78 30.63 14.79
C VAL A 95 2.13 29.93 16.10
N ASP A 96 1.29 29.01 16.56
CA ASP A 96 1.47 28.23 17.80
C ASP A 96 2.10 26.84 17.52
N THR A 97 2.52 26.57 16.28
CA THR A 97 3.13 25.28 15.87
C THR A 97 4.24 25.51 14.84
N LYS A 98 5.08 24.51 14.63
CA LYS A 98 6.15 24.51 13.62
C LYS A 98 5.70 24.03 12.24
N ILE A 99 4.42 23.70 12.08
CA ILE A 99 3.83 23.25 10.83
C ILE A 99 3.42 24.46 10.00
N ASP A 100 3.89 24.54 8.75
CA ASP A 100 3.60 25.66 7.85
C ASP A 100 2.28 25.47 7.10
N GLY A 101 1.94 24.21 6.76
CA GLY A 101 0.78 23.94 5.93
C GLY A 101 0.09 22.61 6.21
N ILE A 102 -1.17 22.57 5.79
CA ILE A 102 -2.03 21.38 5.85
C ILE A 102 -2.33 20.89 4.43
N ARG A 103 -2.17 19.61 4.21
CA ARG A 103 -2.59 18.92 3.00
C ARG A 103 -3.94 18.25 3.27
N LEU A 104 -5.02 18.80 2.70
CA LEU A 104 -6.37 18.30 2.90
C LEU A 104 -6.77 17.38 1.76
N ALA A 105 -6.84 16.08 2.03
CA ALA A 105 -7.29 15.05 1.08
C ALA A 105 -8.78 14.74 1.29
N PHE A 106 -9.53 14.57 0.19
CA PHE A 106 -10.95 14.30 0.25
C PHE A 106 -11.44 13.59 -1.02
N HIS A 107 -12.56 12.87 -0.90
CA HIS A 107 -13.23 12.25 -2.03
C HIS A 107 -14.21 13.21 -2.70
N LYS A 108 -14.47 13.00 -4.00
CA LYS A 108 -15.39 13.79 -4.83
C LYS A 108 -16.77 14.01 -4.20
N LYS A 109 -17.31 13.01 -3.51
CA LYS A 109 -18.63 13.10 -2.84
C LYS A 109 -18.64 14.11 -1.67
N ASP A 110 -17.49 14.43 -1.11
CA ASP A 110 -17.33 15.22 0.11
C ASP A 110 -16.85 16.67 -0.16
N ILE A 111 -16.94 17.15 -1.40
CA ILE A 111 -16.44 18.48 -1.83
C ILE A 111 -16.97 19.62 -0.95
N THR A 112 -18.25 19.59 -0.57
CA THR A 112 -18.87 20.65 0.23
C THR A 112 -18.22 20.76 1.61
N ASP A 113 -18.03 19.62 2.28
CA ASP A 113 -17.40 19.58 3.61
C ASP A 113 -15.90 19.90 3.52
N ALA A 114 -15.24 19.47 2.43
CA ALA A 114 -13.84 19.80 2.16
C ALA A 114 -13.65 21.33 2.03
N LEU A 115 -14.54 22.03 1.32
CA LEU A 115 -14.48 23.49 1.19
C LEU A 115 -14.74 24.22 2.51
N GLN A 116 -15.65 23.72 3.34
CA GLN A 116 -15.89 24.26 4.67
C GLN A 116 -14.68 24.05 5.59
N THR A 117 -14.11 22.86 5.57
CA THR A 117 -12.89 22.52 6.31
C THR A 117 -11.69 23.34 5.84
N ALA A 118 -11.54 23.53 4.52
CA ALA A 118 -10.51 24.37 3.92
C ALA A 118 -10.53 25.80 4.47
N LYS A 119 -11.72 26.42 4.53
CA LYS A 119 -11.88 27.77 5.11
C LYS A 119 -11.45 27.84 6.57
N LYS A 120 -11.77 26.83 7.39
CA LYS A 120 -11.32 26.75 8.79
C LYS A 120 -9.79 26.71 8.88
N ILE A 121 -9.16 25.83 8.07
CA ILE A 121 -7.69 25.68 8.04
C ILE A 121 -7.00 26.98 7.64
N ILE A 122 -7.48 27.66 6.59
CA ILE A 122 -6.94 28.94 6.12
C ILE A 122 -7.10 30.02 7.20
N ASN A 123 -8.26 30.09 7.87
CA ASN A 123 -8.51 31.06 8.95
C ASN A 123 -7.61 30.85 10.18
N LEU A 124 -7.06 29.64 10.36
CA LEU A 124 -6.05 29.35 11.38
C LEU A 124 -4.63 29.76 10.96
N GLY A 125 -4.44 30.25 9.73
CA GLY A 125 -3.19 30.79 9.21
C GLY A 125 -2.32 29.77 8.45
N TYR A 126 -2.77 28.51 8.25
CA TYR A 126 -2.00 27.51 7.52
C TYR A 126 -2.07 27.71 6.01
N GLN A 127 -0.97 27.43 5.33
CA GLN A 127 -0.98 27.21 3.90
C GLN A 127 -1.76 25.93 3.56
N LEU A 128 -2.72 26.01 2.66
CA LEU A 128 -3.57 24.88 2.33
C LEU A 128 -3.21 24.27 0.98
N PHE A 129 -2.85 22.97 1.00
CA PHE A 129 -2.66 22.13 -0.18
C PHE A 129 -3.94 21.32 -0.38
N PHE A 130 -4.72 21.65 -1.40
CA PHE A 130 -6.06 21.11 -1.60
C PHE A 130 -6.01 19.90 -2.56
N GLN A 131 -6.39 18.70 -2.07
CA GLN A 131 -6.13 17.44 -2.76
C GLN A 131 -7.40 16.65 -3.05
N PRO A 132 -8.07 16.88 -4.19
CA PRO A 132 -9.18 16.07 -4.65
C PRO A 132 -8.66 14.68 -5.08
N MET A 133 -8.87 13.66 -4.21
CA MET A 133 -8.41 12.30 -4.49
C MET A 133 -9.07 11.73 -5.75
N VAL A 134 -8.35 10.82 -6.43
CA VAL A 134 -8.79 10.11 -7.65
C VAL A 134 -9.27 11.10 -8.73
N THR A 135 -8.44 12.10 -9.04
CA THR A 135 -8.78 13.17 -10.00
C THR A 135 -9.33 12.62 -11.32
N LYS A 136 -8.84 11.47 -11.79
CA LYS A 136 -9.30 10.79 -13.01
C LYS A 136 -10.81 10.50 -13.05
N THR A 137 -11.49 10.46 -11.91
CA THR A 137 -12.94 10.19 -11.84
C THR A 137 -13.83 11.41 -12.03
N TYR A 138 -13.25 12.59 -12.13
CA TYR A 138 -14.01 13.82 -12.39
C TYR A 138 -14.25 13.97 -13.88
N THR A 139 -15.50 14.26 -14.28
CA THR A 139 -15.77 14.80 -15.61
C THR A 139 -15.27 16.25 -15.70
N ASP A 140 -15.01 16.76 -16.90
CA ASP A 140 -14.58 18.16 -17.09
C ASP A 140 -15.51 19.14 -16.40
N LYS A 141 -16.82 18.94 -16.51
CA LYS A 141 -17.83 19.80 -15.85
C LYS A 141 -17.69 19.80 -14.34
N GLU A 142 -17.48 18.62 -13.73
CA GLU A 142 -17.32 18.50 -12.27
C GLU A 142 -16.00 19.10 -11.82
N PHE A 143 -14.93 18.88 -12.59
CA PHE A 143 -13.61 19.42 -12.29
C PHE A 143 -13.57 20.94 -12.37
N LEU A 144 -14.14 21.53 -13.41
CA LEU A 144 -14.27 22.99 -13.56
C LEU A 144 -15.14 23.60 -12.47
N ALA A 145 -16.27 22.95 -12.13
CA ALA A 145 -17.11 23.41 -11.01
C ALA A 145 -16.40 23.35 -9.65
N LEU A 146 -15.49 22.40 -9.45
CA LEU A 146 -14.64 22.37 -8.27
C LEU A 146 -13.65 23.54 -8.27
N ILE A 147 -12.97 23.80 -9.39
CA ILE A 147 -12.02 24.89 -9.56
C ILE A 147 -12.70 26.24 -9.31
N GLU A 148 -13.90 26.46 -9.84
CA GLU A 148 -14.69 27.68 -9.61
C GLU A 148 -14.96 27.91 -8.11
N LYS A 149 -15.36 26.88 -7.37
CA LYS A 149 -15.56 26.96 -5.92
C LYS A 149 -14.26 27.22 -5.17
N VAL A 150 -13.16 26.60 -5.59
CA VAL A 150 -11.82 26.82 -5.04
C VAL A 150 -11.34 28.25 -5.29
N GLY A 151 -11.73 28.85 -6.40
CA GLY A 151 -11.44 30.28 -6.69
C GLY A 151 -11.98 31.27 -5.66
N GLN A 152 -12.86 30.83 -4.75
CA GLN A 152 -13.43 31.66 -3.68
C GLN A 152 -12.66 31.57 -2.35
N ILE A 153 -11.59 30.76 -2.29
CA ILE A 153 -10.75 30.54 -1.10
C ILE A 153 -9.27 30.71 -1.46
N ASP A 154 -8.48 31.15 -0.49
CA ASP A 154 -7.04 31.41 -0.68
C ASP A 154 -6.23 30.16 -0.34
N ILE A 155 -6.12 29.24 -1.32
CA ILE A 155 -5.31 28.03 -1.17
C ILE A 155 -3.89 28.26 -1.68
N TYR A 156 -2.92 27.54 -1.08
CA TYR A 156 -1.53 27.57 -1.52
C TYR A 156 -1.34 26.82 -2.84
N ALA A 157 -1.86 25.59 -2.93
CA ALA A 157 -1.75 24.78 -4.14
C ALA A 157 -2.97 23.87 -4.32
N PHE A 158 -3.38 23.71 -5.58
CA PHE A 158 -4.38 22.75 -6.03
C PHE A 158 -3.70 21.54 -6.67
N TYR A 159 -4.13 20.34 -6.33
CA TYR A 159 -3.45 19.12 -6.74
C TYR A 159 -4.21 18.31 -7.80
N ILE A 160 -3.44 17.72 -8.73
CA ILE A 160 -3.86 16.58 -9.52
C ILE A 160 -3.36 15.33 -8.80
N VAL A 161 -4.30 14.47 -8.38
CA VAL A 161 -4.00 13.30 -7.54
C VAL A 161 -4.29 12.01 -8.32
N ASP A 162 -3.22 11.33 -8.75
CA ASP A 162 -3.29 10.01 -9.38
C ASP A 162 -3.21 8.91 -8.33
N SER A 163 -4.32 8.75 -7.60
CA SER A 163 -4.43 7.79 -6.46
C SER A 163 -4.24 6.33 -6.89
N PHE A 164 -4.47 6.00 -8.15
CA PHE A 164 -4.34 4.64 -8.68
C PHE A 164 -3.05 4.42 -9.44
N GLY A 165 -2.26 5.47 -9.68
CA GLY A 165 -1.05 5.38 -10.49
C GLY A 165 -1.32 4.91 -11.92
N SER A 166 -2.47 5.28 -12.47
CA SER A 166 -2.98 4.84 -13.78
C SER A 166 -3.20 5.97 -14.77
N MET A 167 -2.97 7.21 -14.37
CA MET A 167 -3.21 8.38 -15.22
C MET A 167 -2.22 8.42 -16.39
N SER A 168 -2.73 8.27 -17.61
CA SER A 168 -1.93 8.41 -18.82
C SER A 168 -1.41 9.84 -18.99
N LEU A 169 -0.37 10.01 -19.80
CA LEU A 169 0.18 11.34 -20.08
C LEU A 169 -0.85 12.28 -20.72
N SER A 170 -1.75 11.77 -21.55
CA SER A 170 -2.82 12.57 -22.16
C SER A 170 -3.84 13.05 -21.15
N GLU A 171 -4.30 12.17 -20.24
CA GLU A 171 -5.21 12.52 -19.16
C GLU A 171 -4.55 13.52 -18.20
N PHE A 172 -3.29 13.28 -17.83
CA PHE A 172 -2.53 14.20 -16.99
C PHE A 172 -2.44 15.61 -17.59
N LYS A 173 -2.02 15.72 -18.85
CA LYS A 173 -1.95 17.01 -19.56
C LYS A 173 -3.31 17.70 -19.65
N HIS A 174 -4.37 16.93 -19.84
CA HIS A 174 -5.73 17.45 -19.90
C HIS A 174 -6.12 18.14 -18.58
N TYR A 175 -6.00 17.43 -17.43
CA TYR A 175 -6.34 18.02 -16.14
C TYR A 175 -5.44 19.19 -15.73
N ILE A 176 -4.13 19.12 -16.05
CA ILE A 176 -3.21 20.26 -15.82
C ILE A 176 -3.65 21.47 -16.64
N SER A 177 -4.00 21.27 -17.93
CA SER A 177 -4.43 22.38 -18.79
C SER A 177 -5.73 23.02 -18.30
N LEU A 178 -6.70 22.20 -17.88
CA LEU A 178 -7.95 22.69 -17.30
C LEU A 178 -7.69 23.49 -16.01
N ALA A 179 -6.83 22.97 -15.12
CA ALA A 179 -6.51 23.63 -13.86
C ALA A 179 -5.75 24.94 -14.10
N ASP A 180 -4.71 24.94 -14.96
CA ASP A 180 -3.91 26.13 -15.25
C ASP A 180 -4.73 27.26 -15.86
N ALA A 181 -5.64 26.93 -16.77
CA ALA A 181 -6.49 27.92 -17.42
C ALA A 181 -7.55 28.56 -16.53
N ASN A 182 -7.99 27.89 -15.45
CA ASN A 182 -9.16 28.29 -14.68
C ASN A 182 -8.89 28.61 -13.20
N LEU A 183 -7.76 28.20 -12.62
CA LEU A 183 -7.39 28.57 -11.25
C LEU A 183 -6.96 30.04 -11.16
N ASN A 184 -7.22 30.67 -10.03
CA ASN A 184 -6.74 32.02 -9.73
C ASN A 184 -5.23 32.13 -9.91
N LYS A 185 -4.75 33.30 -10.35
CA LYS A 185 -3.31 33.60 -10.40
C LYS A 185 -2.74 33.54 -8.97
N GLY A 186 -1.55 32.97 -8.84
CA GLY A 186 -0.90 32.79 -7.54
C GLY A 186 -1.17 31.45 -6.85
N VAL A 187 -2.21 30.72 -7.22
CA VAL A 187 -2.41 29.34 -6.75
C VAL A 187 -1.41 28.43 -7.45
N GLY A 188 -0.61 27.71 -6.68
CA GLY A 188 0.30 26.68 -7.19
C GLY A 188 -0.44 25.45 -7.74
N LEU A 189 0.21 24.69 -8.63
CA LEU A 189 -0.26 23.40 -9.09
C LEU A 189 0.61 22.28 -8.53
N GLY A 190 -0.03 21.29 -7.91
CA GLY A 190 0.62 20.11 -7.35
C GLY A 190 0.32 18.84 -8.15
N TYR A 191 1.23 17.89 -8.11
CA TYR A 191 1.05 16.55 -8.66
C TYR A 191 1.46 15.50 -7.63
N HIS A 192 0.51 14.66 -7.22
CA HIS A 192 0.73 13.49 -6.38
C HIS A 192 0.40 12.24 -7.18
N SER A 193 1.33 11.30 -7.29
CA SER A 193 1.15 10.10 -8.10
C SER A 193 1.68 8.84 -7.45
N HIS A 194 0.84 7.80 -7.47
CA HIS A 194 1.33 6.43 -7.31
C HIS A 194 1.92 5.91 -8.61
N ASN A 195 2.71 4.83 -8.54
CA ASN A 195 3.53 4.36 -9.66
C ASN A 195 3.11 2.97 -10.19
N ASN A 196 1.84 2.58 -10.03
CA ASN A 196 1.35 1.24 -10.38
C ASN A 196 1.51 0.91 -11.87
N MET A 197 1.36 1.90 -12.77
CA MET A 197 1.60 1.78 -14.20
C MET A 197 3.00 2.28 -14.63
N GLN A 198 3.90 2.60 -13.68
CA GLN A 198 5.24 3.15 -13.91
C GLN A 198 5.23 4.48 -14.68
N LEU A 199 4.16 5.28 -14.55
CA LEU A 199 3.99 6.56 -15.25
C LEU A 199 4.36 7.79 -14.42
N ALA A 200 4.57 7.64 -13.11
CA ALA A 200 4.80 8.76 -12.19
C ALA A 200 5.98 9.64 -12.63
N PHE A 201 7.13 9.04 -12.97
CA PHE A 201 8.31 9.79 -13.38
C PHE A 201 8.12 10.49 -14.74
N SER A 202 7.53 9.81 -15.73
CA SER A 202 7.28 10.41 -17.05
C SER A 202 6.30 11.58 -16.99
N ASN A 203 5.23 11.47 -16.21
CA ASN A 203 4.26 12.54 -16.00
C ASN A 203 4.90 13.72 -15.26
N ALA A 204 5.70 13.45 -14.21
CA ALA A 204 6.43 14.48 -13.47
C ALA A 204 7.41 15.26 -14.35
N ILE A 205 8.20 14.57 -15.21
CA ILE A 205 9.08 15.22 -16.19
C ILE A 205 8.29 16.13 -17.14
N ASN A 206 7.16 15.63 -17.67
CA ASN A 206 6.32 16.45 -18.54
C ASN A 206 5.75 17.67 -17.82
N PHE A 207 5.42 17.54 -16.54
CA PHE A 207 4.97 18.66 -15.71
C PHE A 207 6.08 19.69 -15.50
N CYS A 208 7.30 19.27 -15.17
CA CYS A 208 8.47 20.17 -15.05
C CYS A 208 8.73 20.95 -16.34
N ASN A 209 8.53 20.32 -17.50
CA ASN A 209 8.77 20.92 -18.81
C ASN A 209 7.57 21.71 -19.36
N SER A 210 6.46 21.77 -18.63
CA SER A 210 5.29 22.53 -19.05
C SER A 210 5.57 24.04 -18.98
N LYS A 211 4.98 24.79 -19.91
CA LYS A 211 5.08 26.27 -19.94
C LYS A 211 4.02 26.91 -19.05
N ILE A 212 3.97 26.50 -17.79
CA ILE A 212 3.01 27.00 -16.81
C ILE A 212 3.67 28.11 -16.00
N ASP A 213 2.99 29.27 -15.93
CA ASP A 213 3.46 30.42 -15.17
C ASP A 213 2.90 30.39 -13.74
N ARG A 214 3.11 29.27 -13.04
CA ARG A 214 2.71 29.02 -11.64
C ARG A 214 3.82 28.33 -10.90
N GLU A 215 3.76 28.35 -9.57
CA GLU A 215 4.55 27.40 -8.78
C GLU A 215 4.06 25.97 -9.03
N ILE A 216 4.98 25.06 -9.28
CA ILE A 216 4.76 23.64 -9.48
C ILE A 216 5.28 22.92 -8.25
N VAL A 217 4.45 22.05 -7.64
CA VAL A 217 4.85 21.17 -6.54
C VAL A 217 4.74 19.72 -6.99
N ILE A 218 5.84 18.99 -6.89
CA ILE A 218 5.91 17.58 -7.28
C ILE A 218 6.12 16.73 -6.03
N ASP A 219 5.14 15.89 -5.74
CA ASP A 219 5.23 14.92 -4.65
C ASP A 219 6.09 13.73 -5.06
N SER A 220 6.92 13.30 -4.13
CA SER A 220 7.80 12.16 -4.28
C SER A 220 8.05 11.50 -2.92
N SER A 221 8.67 10.35 -2.89
CA SER A 221 9.15 9.71 -1.67
C SER A 221 10.54 9.11 -1.90
N ILE A 222 11.38 9.09 -0.88
CA ILE A 222 12.71 8.46 -0.97
C ILE A 222 12.52 6.98 -1.32
N TYR A 223 13.26 6.49 -2.32
CA TYR A 223 13.19 5.12 -2.84
C TYR A 223 11.80 4.76 -3.40
N GLY A 224 10.95 5.76 -3.68
CA GLY A 224 9.57 5.57 -4.10
C GLY A 224 8.71 4.85 -3.05
N MET A 225 9.09 4.87 -1.77
CA MET A 225 8.38 4.17 -0.70
C MET A 225 6.93 4.65 -0.61
N GLY A 226 5.97 3.72 -0.69
CA GLY A 226 4.55 4.05 -0.63
C GLY A 226 3.65 2.86 -0.92
N ARG A 227 2.34 3.10 -0.92
CA ARG A 227 1.32 2.08 -1.16
C ARG A 227 1.42 1.48 -2.56
N GLY A 228 1.19 0.18 -2.69
CA GLY A 228 1.19 -0.52 -3.97
C GLY A 228 2.57 -0.57 -4.61
N ALA A 229 2.69 -0.05 -5.85
CA ALA A 229 3.99 0.12 -6.50
C ALA A 229 4.78 1.33 -5.99
N GLY A 230 4.31 2.01 -4.95
CA GLY A 230 4.92 3.19 -4.38
C GLY A 230 4.60 4.46 -5.15
N ASN A 231 5.46 5.46 -4.96
CA ASN A 231 5.34 6.82 -5.51
C ASN A 231 6.46 7.12 -6.51
N LEU A 232 6.50 8.36 -6.99
CA LEU A 232 7.67 8.92 -7.66
C LEU A 232 8.87 8.94 -6.69
N ASN A 233 10.04 8.53 -7.16
CA ASN A 233 11.27 8.55 -6.36
C ASN A 233 11.83 9.97 -6.20
N THR A 234 12.09 10.41 -4.97
CA THR A 234 12.65 11.74 -4.67
C THR A 234 14.05 11.92 -5.27
N GLU A 235 14.90 10.90 -5.17
CA GLU A 235 16.25 10.91 -5.73
C GLU A 235 16.23 11.06 -7.26
N LEU A 236 15.28 10.45 -7.95
CA LEU A 236 15.20 10.51 -9.42
C LEU A 236 14.72 11.89 -9.91
N ILE A 237 13.68 12.45 -9.30
CA ILE A 237 13.20 13.77 -9.69
C ILE A 237 14.18 14.88 -9.31
N ALA A 238 14.86 14.76 -8.17
CA ALA A 238 15.91 15.68 -7.76
C ALA A 238 17.08 15.70 -8.76
N GLU A 239 17.57 14.53 -9.17
CA GLU A 239 18.62 14.41 -10.16
C GLU A 239 18.19 14.93 -11.52
N TYR A 240 16.96 14.62 -11.96
CA TYR A 240 16.41 15.15 -13.19
C TYR A 240 16.42 16.69 -13.19
N LEU A 241 15.95 17.33 -12.12
CA LEU A 241 15.91 18.80 -11.99
C LEU A 241 17.33 19.40 -11.98
N ASN A 242 18.29 18.77 -11.32
CA ASN A 242 19.70 19.18 -11.37
C ASN A 242 20.24 19.18 -12.81
N ASN A 243 19.93 18.14 -13.59
CA ASN A 243 20.34 18.02 -15.00
C ASN A 243 19.65 19.05 -15.91
N GLN A 244 18.48 19.57 -15.51
CA GLN A 244 17.82 20.70 -16.20
C GLN A 244 18.38 22.08 -15.77
N GLY A 245 19.42 22.11 -14.97
CA GLY A 245 20.11 23.36 -14.59
C GLY A 245 19.72 23.95 -13.24
N HIS A 246 18.81 23.31 -12.50
CA HIS A 246 18.46 23.78 -11.15
C HIS A 246 19.65 23.68 -10.20
N LYS A 247 20.48 22.62 -10.27
CA LYS A 247 21.73 22.38 -9.51
C LYS A 247 21.58 22.60 -8.00
N LYS A 248 20.39 22.38 -7.46
CA LYS A 248 20.00 22.71 -6.10
C LYS A 248 20.10 21.52 -5.17
N TYR A 249 19.68 20.35 -5.66
CA TYR A 249 19.46 19.18 -4.83
C TYR A 249 20.73 18.35 -4.64
N LYS A 250 20.97 17.85 -3.43
CA LYS A 250 22.04 16.90 -3.11
C LYS A 250 21.43 15.51 -2.97
N VAL A 251 21.75 14.60 -3.88
CA VAL A 251 21.13 13.27 -3.93
C VAL A 251 21.74 12.31 -2.91
N LEU A 252 23.05 12.44 -2.61
CA LEU A 252 23.74 11.49 -1.73
C LEU A 252 23.08 11.29 -0.35
N PRO A 253 22.62 12.33 0.37
CA PRO A 253 21.95 12.11 1.65
C PRO A 253 20.66 11.28 1.56
N LEU A 254 19.96 11.33 0.40
CA LEU A 254 18.79 10.49 0.15
C LEU A 254 19.18 9.02 -0.02
N LEU A 255 20.28 8.75 -0.73
CA LEU A 255 20.80 7.39 -0.92
C LEU A 255 21.28 6.78 0.39
N GLU A 256 21.84 7.59 1.30
CA GLU A 256 22.21 7.15 2.65
C GLU A 256 20.98 6.69 3.46
N VAL A 257 19.85 7.40 3.36
CA VAL A 257 18.58 6.97 3.98
C VAL A 257 18.06 5.65 3.39
N ILE A 258 18.20 5.45 2.08
CA ILE A 258 17.83 4.18 1.43
C ILE A 258 18.64 3.04 2.03
N ASP A 259 19.96 3.19 2.11
CA ASP A 259 20.87 2.15 2.58
C ASP A 259 20.66 1.85 4.08
N GLU A 260 20.61 2.89 4.91
CA GLU A 260 20.58 2.73 6.37
C GLU A 260 19.18 2.39 6.93
N ILE A 261 18.09 2.83 6.27
CA ILE A 261 16.74 2.73 6.83
C ILE A 261 15.80 1.97 5.90
N LEU A 262 15.62 2.45 4.63
CA LEU A 262 14.52 2.00 3.81
C LEU A 262 14.71 0.60 3.24
N THR A 263 15.97 0.18 3.02
CA THR A 263 16.29 -1.19 2.58
C THR A 263 15.79 -2.25 3.57
N PHE A 264 15.77 -1.94 4.87
CA PHE A 264 15.20 -2.84 5.88
C PHE A 264 13.69 -3.06 5.68
N TYR A 265 12.93 -1.98 5.45
CA TYR A 265 11.50 -2.06 5.18
C TYR A 265 11.22 -2.75 3.85
N PHE A 266 12.00 -2.42 2.81
CA PHE A 266 11.87 -3.03 1.49
C PHE A 266 12.06 -4.56 1.51
N LYS A 267 13.02 -5.06 2.29
CA LYS A 267 13.21 -6.52 2.46
C LYS A 267 12.05 -7.22 3.15
N LYS A 268 11.33 -6.53 4.03
CA LYS A 268 10.17 -7.07 4.73
C LYS A 268 8.89 -7.01 3.89
N GLN A 269 8.66 -5.90 3.26
CA GLN A 269 7.48 -5.62 2.43
C GLN A 269 7.89 -4.81 1.21
N PRO A 270 8.29 -5.49 0.12
CA PRO A 270 8.73 -4.83 -1.10
C PRO A 270 7.60 -3.99 -1.73
N TRP A 271 7.97 -2.81 -2.22
CA TRP A 271 7.15 -1.99 -3.11
C TRP A 271 7.81 -1.91 -4.49
N GLY A 272 7.17 -1.26 -5.45
CA GLY A 272 7.61 -1.23 -6.83
C GLY A 272 6.64 -1.99 -7.75
N PHE A 273 7.00 -2.17 -8.99
CA PHE A 273 6.14 -2.83 -9.97
C PHE A 273 5.73 -4.23 -9.51
N SER A 274 4.42 -4.48 -9.56
CA SER A 274 3.87 -5.80 -9.30
C SER A 274 2.70 -6.07 -10.26
N PRO A 275 2.57 -7.29 -10.81
CA PRO A 275 1.48 -7.64 -11.72
C PRO A 275 0.09 -7.40 -11.11
N ALA A 276 -0.08 -7.65 -9.82
CA ALA A 276 -1.37 -7.45 -9.13
C ALA A 276 -1.75 -5.96 -9.04
N GLN A 277 -0.78 -5.10 -8.70
CA GLN A 277 -1.01 -3.65 -8.64
C GLN A 277 -1.21 -3.06 -10.04
N TYR A 278 -0.49 -3.56 -11.04
CA TYR A 278 -0.73 -3.23 -12.45
C TYR A 278 -2.17 -3.54 -12.87
N LEU A 279 -2.68 -4.76 -12.57
CA LEU A 279 -4.07 -5.13 -12.87
C LEU A 279 -5.07 -4.22 -12.16
N SER A 280 -4.86 -3.93 -10.87
CA SER A 280 -5.72 -3.01 -10.12
C SER A 280 -5.78 -1.64 -10.80
N ALA A 281 -4.63 -1.08 -11.17
CA ALA A 281 -4.54 0.21 -11.84
C ALA A 281 -5.16 0.19 -13.24
N SER A 282 -4.92 -0.85 -14.05
CA SER A 282 -5.47 -0.98 -15.40
C SER A 282 -6.99 -1.14 -15.44
N LEU A 283 -7.58 -1.61 -14.35
CA LEU A 283 -9.03 -1.76 -14.18
C LEU A 283 -9.65 -0.60 -13.38
N ASP A 284 -8.90 0.47 -13.12
CA ASP A 284 -9.31 1.61 -12.29
C ASP A 284 -9.86 1.21 -10.90
N CYS A 285 -9.28 0.16 -10.32
CA CYS A 285 -9.61 -0.34 -9.00
C CYS A 285 -8.68 0.21 -7.93
N HIS A 286 -9.22 0.46 -6.73
CA HIS A 286 -8.44 0.86 -5.57
C HIS A 286 -7.33 -0.17 -5.28
N PRO A 287 -6.06 0.25 -5.08
CA PRO A 287 -4.90 -0.65 -4.92
C PRO A 287 -5.04 -1.70 -3.81
N ASN A 288 -5.81 -1.40 -2.75
CA ASN A 288 -6.02 -2.34 -1.65
C ASN A 288 -6.79 -3.60 -2.07
N TYR A 289 -7.56 -3.59 -3.16
CA TYR A 289 -8.18 -4.80 -3.69
C TYR A 289 -7.12 -5.81 -4.13
N ALA A 290 -6.13 -5.35 -4.88
CA ALA A 290 -4.99 -6.21 -5.28
C ALA A 290 -4.18 -6.66 -4.05
N SER A 291 -3.88 -5.75 -3.13
CA SER A 291 -3.15 -6.07 -1.89
C SER A 291 -3.87 -7.13 -1.05
N TYR A 292 -5.20 -7.02 -0.92
CA TYR A 292 -6.03 -8.01 -0.23
C TYR A 292 -5.92 -9.39 -0.87
N LEU A 293 -6.06 -9.47 -2.20
CA LEU A 293 -5.99 -10.75 -2.92
C LEU A 293 -4.59 -11.38 -2.84
N VAL A 294 -3.53 -10.57 -2.93
CA VAL A 294 -2.14 -11.05 -2.77
C VAL A 294 -1.91 -11.58 -1.35
N SER A 295 -2.49 -10.96 -0.32
CA SER A 295 -2.34 -11.39 1.07
C SER A 295 -2.91 -12.77 1.34
N LYS A 296 -3.88 -13.24 0.53
CA LYS A 296 -4.45 -14.60 0.64
C LYS A 296 -3.44 -15.69 0.29
N LYS A 297 -2.35 -15.38 -0.44
CA LYS A 297 -1.27 -16.30 -0.83
C LYS A 297 -1.72 -17.53 -1.67
N THR A 298 -2.99 -17.62 -1.99
CA THR A 298 -3.64 -18.72 -2.70
C THR A 298 -4.12 -18.33 -4.09
N THR A 299 -4.11 -17.02 -4.41
CA THR A 299 -4.51 -16.49 -5.70
C THR A 299 -3.32 -16.42 -6.66
N ASN A 300 -3.51 -16.86 -7.90
CA ASN A 300 -2.61 -16.56 -9.01
C ASN A 300 -3.07 -15.28 -9.72
N ILE A 301 -2.29 -14.80 -10.68
CA ILE A 301 -2.58 -13.54 -11.38
C ILE A 301 -3.89 -13.58 -12.18
N THR A 302 -4.27 -14.74 -12.71
CA THR A 302 -5.53 -14.94 -13.44
C THR A 302 -6.73 -14.85 -12.49
N ASP A 303 -6.62 -15.42 -11.30
CA ASP A 303 -7.68 -15.33 -10.28
C ASP A 303 -7.83 -13.89 -9.80
N ILE A 304 -6.72 -13.17 -9.58
CA ILE A 304 -6.73 -11.75 -9.20
C ILE A 304 -7.44 -10.93 -10.28
N GLN A 305 -7.12 -11.13 -11.57
CA GLN A 305 -7.76 -10.43 -12.67
C GLN A 305 -9.27 -10.68 -12.68
N LYS A 306 -9.71 -11.93 -12.60
CA LYS A 306 -11.14 -12.29 -12.59
C LYS A 306 -11.90 -11.62 -11.44
N VAL A 307 -11.33 -11.62 -10.23
CA VAL A 307 -11.96 -10.99 -9.08
C VAL A 307 -12.06 -9.47 -9.28
N LEU A 308 -10.98 -8.82 -9.73
CA LEU A 308 -10.95 -7.37 -9.96
C LEU A 308 -11.94 -6.93 -11.06
N GLU A 309 -12.06 -7.69 -12.16
CA GLU A 309 -13.02 -7.43 -13.23
C GLU A 309 -14.47 -7.46 -12.74
N ASN A 310 -14.79 -8.31 -11.76
CA ASN A 310 -16.12 -8.46 -11.20
C ASN A 310 -16.46 -7.42 -10.10
N ILE A 311 -15.51 -6.56 -9.68
CA ILE A 311 -15.81 -5.47 -8.77
C ILE A 311 -16.72 -4.46 -9.48
N PRO A 312 -17.92 -4.13 -8.91
CA PRO A 312 -18.83 -3.15 -9.48
C PRO A 312 -18.14 -1.81 -9.70
N LEU A 313 -18.41 -1.14 -10.82
CA LEU A 313 -17.72 0.11 -11.22
C LEU A 313 -17.83 1.20 -10.16
N ASP A 314 -18.99 1.35 -9.52
CA ASP A 314 -19.23 2.31 -8.43
C ASP A 314 -18.46 1.98 -7.13
N LYS A 315 -17.95 0.76 -7.00
CA LYS A 315 -17.18 0.27 -5.84
C LYS A 315 -15.67 0.27 -6.08
N ARG A 316 -15.22 0.54 -7.29
CA ARG A 316 -13.79 0.51 -7.62
C ARG A 316 -12.99 1.65 -6.98
N VAL A 317 -13.62 2.79 -6.74
CA VAL A 317 -12.95 4.01 -6.25
C VAL A 317 -12.56 3.92 -4.77
N SER A 318 -13.31 3.18 -3.96
CA SER A 318 -13.04 2.99 -2.54
C SER A 318 -12.99 1.51 -2.19
N PHE A 319 -12.03 1.12 -1.33
CA PHE A 319 -11.88 -0.27 -0.91
C PHE A 319 -13.03 -0.72 0.00
N ASP A 320 -13.62 -1.85 -0.34
CA ASP A 320 -14.62 -2.55 0.48
C ASP A 320 -14.20 -4.02 0.60
N GLU A 321 -13.73 -4.39 1.79
CA GLU A 321 -13.21 -5.72 2.08
C GLU A 321 -14.28 -6.81 1.91
N LYS A 322 -15.53 -6.52 2.27
CA LYS A 322 -16.63 -7.50 2.15
C LYS A 322 -16.92 -7.85 0.70
N ILE A 323 -16.85 -6.87 -0.19
CA ILE A 323 -17.07 -7.10 -1.63
C ILE A 323 -15.97 -8.01 -2.18
N VAL A 324 -14.71 -7.69 -1.94
CA VAL A 324 -13.59 -8.48 -2.49
C VAL A 324 -13.52 -9.86 -1.87
N ASP A 325 -13.83 -10.01 -0.58
CA ASP A 325 -13.87 -11.33 0.08
C ASP A 325 -14.96 -12.22 -0.51
N ASN A 326 -16.17 -11.67 -0.72
CA ASN A 326 -17.26 -12.41 -1.36
C ASN A 326 -16.91 -12.85 -2.79
N LEU A 327 -16.36 -11.95 -3.60
CA LEU A 327 -15.93 -12.28 -4.97
C LEU A 327 -14.78 -13.31 -4.99
N TYR A 328 -13.83 -13.19 -4.06
CA TYR A 328 -12.77 -14.16 -3.88
C TYR A 328 -13.34 -15.55 -3.53
N ARG A 329 -14.27 -15.64 -2.56
CA ARG A 329 -14.93 -16.91 -2.19
C ARG A 329 -15.71 -17.50 -3.37
N GLN A 330 -16.43 -16.69 -4.13
CA GLN A 330 -17.12 -17.15 -5.34
C GLN A 330 -16.13 -17.70 -6.37
N SER A 331 -15.02 -17.03 -6.62
CA SER A 331 -13.99 -17.49 -7.56
C SER A 331 -13.38 -18.85 -7.16
N LEU A 332 -13.28 -19.14 -5.87
CA LEU A 332 -12.84 -20.43 -5.37
C LEU A 332 -13.86 -21.55 -5.68
N LEU A 333 -15.16 -21.26 -5.55
CA LEU A 333 -16.24 -22.21 -5.82
C LEU A 333 -16.41 -22.51 -7.32
N GLU A 334 -16.23 -21.49 -8.19
CA GLU A 334 -16.36 -21.60 -9.64
C GLU A 334 -15.20 -22.35 -10.29
N ASN A 335 -14.03 -22.30 -9.71
CA ASN A 335 -12.87 -23.06 -10.18
C ASN A 335 -13.09 -24.54 -9.82
N LYS A 336 -13.59 -25.33 -10.79
CA LYS A 336 -13.63 -26.79 -10.66
C LYS A 336 -12.24 -27.27 -10.27
N SER A 337 -12.16 -27.96 -9.14
CA SER A 337 -10.93 -28.54 -8.63
C SER A 337 -10.24 -29.34 -9.75
N ASN A 338 -9.01 -28.97 -10.11
CA ASN A 338 -8.11 -29.78 -10.92
C ASN A 338 -7.48 -30.89 -10.06
N ALA A 339 -8.08 -31.20 -8.92
CA ALA A 339 -7.64 -32.24 -8.04
C ALA A 339 -7.56 -33.55 -8.81
N GLN A 340 -6.37 -34.14 -8.85
CA GLN A 340 -6.12 -35.46 -9.44
C GLN A 340 -6.11 -36.50 -8.32
N GLY A 341 -6.81 -37.61 -8.56
CA GLY A 341 -6.88 -38.70 -7.60
C GLY A 341 -7.97 -38.50 -6.52
N LYS A 342 -8.29 -39.59 -5.86
CA LYS A 342 -9.22 -39.60 -4.72
C LYS A 342 -8.55 -40.28 -3.55
N MET A 343 -8.64 -39.69 -2.39
CA MET A 343 -8.26 -40.31 -1.14
C MET A 343 -9.46 -41.13 -0.65
N ASN A 344 -9.25 -42.42 -0.42
CA ASN A 344 -10.26 -43.32 0.15
C ASN A 344 -10.12 -43.27 1.68
N ILE A 345 -10.85 -42.41 2.32
CA ILE A 345 -10.93 -42.38 3.80
C ILE A 345 -12.01 -43.39 4.21
N PRO A 346 -11.67 -44.40 5.04
CA PRO A 346 -12.67 -45.33 5.57
C PRO A 346 -13.73 -44.59 6.39
N THR A 347 -15.00 -44.86 6.13
CA THR A 347 -16.14 -44.20 6.77
C THR A 347 -16.31 -44.58 8.25
N ASP A 348 -15.68 -45.65 8.67
CA ASP A 348 -15.68 -46.17 10.05
C ASP A 348 -14.51 -45.65 10.89
N LYS A 349 -13.59 -44.86 10.31
CA LYS A 349 -12.46 -44.28 11.03
C LYS A 349 -12.58 -42.77 11.21
N GLN A 350 -12.07 -42.29 12.32
CA GLN A 350 -11.85 -40.84 12.53
C GLN A 350 -10.55 -40.42 11.87
N VAL A 351 -10.51 -39.20 11.32
CA VAL A 351 -9.28 -38.62 10.75
C VAL A 351 -8.44 -38.00 11.86
N LEU A 352 -7.17 -38.41 11.93
CA LEU A 352 -6.17 -37.83 12.83
C LEU A 352 -5.13 -37.06 12.02
N LEU A 353 -5.09 -35.73 12.17
CA LEU A 353 -4.11 -34.87 11.52
C LEU A 353 -2.93 -34.61 12.47
N ILE A 354 -1.71 -34.91 12.00
CA ILE A 354 -0.47 -34.76 12.78
C ILE A 354 0.40 -33.66 12.18
N ALA A 355 0.51 -32.53 12.86
CA ALA A 355 1.39 -31.44 12.47
C ALA A 355 2.75 -31.52 13.20
N SER A 356 3.75 -30.72 12.76
CA SER A 356 5.12 -30.74 13.29
C SER A 356 5.33 -29.88 14.57
N GLY A 357 4.28 -29.62 15.33
CA GLY A 357 4.36 -28.79 16.55
C GLY A 357 5.05 -29.47 17.73
N HIS A 358 5.58 -28.71 18.69
CA HIS A 358 6.22 -29.23 19.92
C HIS A 358 5.28 -30.15 20.70
N SER A 359 3.97 -29.88 20.73
CA SER A 359 2.98 -30.72 21.39
C SER A 359 2.96 -32.17 20.89
N VAL A 360 3.38 -32.44 19.65
CA VAL A 360 3.49 -33.80 19.11
C VAL A 360 4.68 -34.53 19.74
N ALA A 361 5.80 -33.83 19.94
CA ALA A 361 6.96 -34.40 20.63
C ALA A 361 6.66 -34.69 22.11
N ASP A 362 5.98 -33.77 22.77
CA ASP A 362 5.62 -33.88 24.20
C ASP A 362 4.60 -35.02 24.47
N ASN A 363 3.78 -35.38 23.49
CA ASN A 363 2.74 -36.39 23.62
C ASN A 363 2.96 -37.62 22.69
N LEU A 364 4.19 -37.87 22.27
CA LEU A 364 4.52 -38.86 21.25
C LEU A 364 3.99 -40.27 21.57
N GLU A 365 4.13 -40.73 22.81
CA GLU A 365 3.68 -42.05 23.23
C GLU A 365 2.14 -42.18 23.23
N VAL A 366 1.43 -41.14 23.64
CA VAL A 366 -0.04 -41.16 23.57
C VAL A 366 -0.53 -41.16 22.13
N ILE A 367 0.15 -40.44 21.25
CA ILE A 367 -0.19 -40.39 19.83
C ILE A 367 0.08 -41.75 19.19
N LYS A 368 1.24 -42.40 19.45
CA LYS A 368 1.57 -43.73 18.97
C LYS A 368 0.51 -44.75 19.37
N GLN A 369 0.12 -44.77 20.67
CA GLN A 369 -0.93 -45.69 21.14
C GLN A 369 -2.25 -45.51 20.38
N LYS A 370 -2.64 -44.24 20.11
CA LYS A 370 -3.84 -43.94 19.31
C LYS A 370 -3.73 -44.43 17.87
N VAL A 371 -2.56 -44.27 17.24
CA VAL A 371 -2.29 -44.71 15.86
C VAL A 371 -2.32 -46.23 15.80
N GLU A 372 -1.65 -46.91 16.71
CA GLU A 372 -1.59 -48.40 16.81
C GLU A 372 -2.94 -49.03 17.13
N GLY A 373 -3.82 -48.31 17.83
CA GLY A 373 -5.17 -48.72 18.14
C GLY A 373 -6.10 -48.89 16.93
N GLY A 374 -5.69 -48.43 15.74
CA GLY A 374 -6.34 -48.70 14.45
C GLY A 374 -7.65 -47.95 14.18
N ASN A 375 -8.12 -47.15 15.13
CA ASN A 375 -9.40 -46.44 15.04
C ASN A 375 -9.31 -45.13 14.23
N TYR A 376 -8.08 -44.72 13.84
CA TYR A 376 -7.84 -43.47 13.13
C TYR A 376 -7.27 -43.72 11.75
N PHE A 377 -7.67 -42.86 10.83
CA PHE A 377 -7.00 -42.66 9.52
C PHE A 377 -6.03 -41.49 9.69
N VAL A 378 -4.75 -41.72 9.60
CA VAL A 378 -3.69 -40.83 10.03
C VAL A 378 -3.06 -40.08 8.86
N ILE A 379 -3.05 -38.79 8.91
CA ILE A 379 -2.43 -37.92 7.90
C ILE A 379 -1.39 -37.02 8.57
N ALA A 380 -0.13 -37.12 8.16
CA ALA A 380 0.93 -36.21 8.56
C ALA A 380 0.94 -34.95 7.69
N LEU A 381 1.11 -33.76 8.30
CA LEU A 381 1.07 -32.46 7.65
C LEU A 381 2.47 -31.82 7.59
N ASN A 382 3.05 -31.71 6.40
CA ASN A 382 4.34 -31.06 6.13
C ASN A 382 5.53 -31.63 6.93
N HIS A 383 5.48 -32.89 7.36
CA HIS A 383 6.60 -33.57 8.02
C HIS A 383 6.45 -35.10 7.97
N LYS A 384 7.52 -35.79 8.37
CA LYS A 384 7.54 -37.23 8.59
C LYS A 384 7.63 -37.51 10.10
N PRO A 385 6.57 -38.00 10.77
CA PRO A 385 6.64 -38.41 12.17
C PRO A 385 7.45 -39.71 12.37
N GLN A 386 7.68 -40.08 13.64
CA GLN A 386 8.42 -41.31 14.00
C GLN A 386 7.57 -42.61 13.93
N PHE A 387 6.40 -42.54 13.32
CA PHE A 387 5.47 -43.64 13.12
C PHE A 387 4.86 -43.54 11.71
N ASP A 388 4.35 -44.65 11.22
CA ASP A 388 3.74 -44.70 9.89
C ASP A 388 2.37 -44.03 9.87
N CYS A 389 2.10 -43.33 8.77
CA CYS A 389 0.81 -42.70 8.49
C CYS A 389 0.16 -43.33 7.25
N ASP A 390 -1.15 -43.19 7.15
CA ASP A 390 -1.88 -43.58 5.95
C ASP A 390 -1.49 -42.71 4.77
N TYR A 391 -1.36 -41.38 5.02
CA TYR A 391 -0.89 -40.41 4.03
C TYR A 391 0.02 -39.32 4.63
N TYR A 392 0.82 -38.67 3.75
CA TYR A 392 1.71 -37.58 4.04
C TYR A 392 1.39 -36.43 3.11
N PHE A 393 0.85 -35.36 3.68
CA PHE A 393 0.41 -34.16 2.97
C PHE A 393 1.46 -33.05 2.99
N PHE A 394 1.72 -32.44 1.83
CA PHE A 394 2.65 -31.32 1.71
C PHE A 394 2.03 -30.13 0.96
N SER A 395 2.03 -28.99 1.59
CA SER A 395 1.71 -27.68 1.02
C SER A 395 2.91 -26.71 0.99
N ASN A 396 4.04 -27.14 1.56
CA ASN A 396 5.29 -26.39 1.65
C ASN A 396 6.39 -27.10 0.85
N GLN A 397 6.97 -26.39 -0.15
CA GLN A 397 7.98 -26.97 -1.05
C GLN A 397 9.24 -27.45 -0.30
N GLN A 398 9.77 -26.65 0.63
CA GLN A 398 10.98 -27.02 1.38
C GLN A 398 10.76 -28.30 2.18
N ARG A 399 9.61 -28.45 2.83
CA ARG A 399 9.28 -29.65 3.59
C ARG A 399 9.04 -30.87 2.70
N PHE A 400 8.43 -30.67 1.54
CA PHE A 400 8.30 -31.74 0.56
C PHE A 400 9.68 -32.23 0.09
N ASP A 401 10.58 -31.32 -0.28
CA ASP A 401 11.92 -31.64 -0.73
C ASP A 401 12.77 -32.37 0.35
N GLU A 402 12.54 -32.03 1.62
CA GLU A 402 13.19 -32.65 2.77
C GLU A 402 12.81 -34.13 2.96
N PHE A 403 11.53 -34.46 2.74
CA PHE A 403 10.99 -35.79 3.11
C PHE A 403 10.58 -36.68 1.94
N LYS A 404 10.43 -36.17 0.73
CA LYS A 404 9.88 -36.90 -0.43
C LYS A 404 10.56 -38.21 -0.73
N GLU A 405 11.89 -38.30 -0.60
CA GLU A 405 12.68 -39.53 -0.86
C GLU A 405 12.60 -40.56 0.28
N GLN A 406 12.08 -40.15 1.43
CA GLN A 406 11.98 -41.00 2.63
C GLN A 406 10.59 -41.62 2.81
N LEU A 407 9.66 -41.31 1.92
CA LEU A 407 8.25 -41.65 2.04
C LEU A 407 7.76 -42.39 0.79
N PRO A 408 6.85 -43.40 0.93
CA PRO A 408 6.24 -44.08 -0.21
C PRO A 408 5.47 -43.06 -1.09
N ILE A 409 5.72 -43.07 -2.40
CA ILE A 409 5.11 -42.12 -3.36
C ILE A 409 3.59 -42.24 -3.35
N GLU A 410 3.05 -43.43 -3.23
CA GLU A 410 1.61 -43.72 -3.21
C GLU A 410 0.90 -43.16 -1.97
N LYS A 411 1.65 -42.87 -0.90
CA LYS A 411 1.15 -42.23 0.30
C LYS A 411 1.37 -40.73 0.34
N GLN A 412 2.06 -40.15 -0.64
CA GLN A 412 2.28 -38.72 -0.73
C GLN A 412 1.13 -38.03 -1.46
N PHE A 413 0.64 -36.94 -0.92
CA PHE A 413 -0.21 -36.04 -1.66
C PHE A 413 0.19 -34.56 -1.41
N VAL A 414 0.00 -33.73 -2.42
CA VAL A 414 0.56 -32.39 -2.44
C VAL A 414 -0.47 -31.40 -2.94
N THR A 415 -0.22 -30.13 -2.64
CA THR A 415 -0.95 -29.03 -3.25
C THR A 415 -0.32 -28.61 -4.59
N THR A 416 -1.09 -27.96 -5.44
CA THR A 416 -0.70 -27.55 -6.81
C THR A 416 0.50 -26.58 -6.85
N ASN A 417 0.86 -25.93 -5.75
CA ASN A 417 2.05 -25.10 -5.65
C ASN A 417 3.35 -25.88 -5.45
N ILE A 418 3.28 -27.20 -5.20
CA ILE A 418 4.48 -28.06 -5.04
C ILE A 418 4.99 -28.49 -6.40
N LYS A 419 6.23 -28.13 -6.71
CA LYS A 419 6.94 -28.60 -7.92
C LYS A 419 7.56 -29.95 -7.67
N HIS A 420 7.22 -30.96 -8.50
CA HIS A 420 7.72 -32.29 -8.38
C HIS A 420 7.89 -32.99 -9.74
N ASN A 421 8.88 -33.86 -9.83
CA ASN A 421 9.12 -34.72 -11.01
C ASN A 421 8.58 -36.13 -10.81
N GLN A 422 8.02 -36.44 -9.64
CA GLN A 422 7.48 -37.76 -9.29
C GLN A 422 6.02 -37.84 -9.74
N LYS A 423 5.56 -39.09 -10.03
CA LYS A 423 4.16 -39.33 -10.36
C LYS A 423 3.32 -39.45 -9.08
N ILE A 424 3.00 -38.35 -8.48
CA ILE A 424 2.14 -38.26 -7.28
C ILE A 424 0.68 -38.49 -7.70
N GLY A 425 -0.01 -39.43 -7.00
CA GLY A 425 -1.38 -39.82 -7.34
C GLY A 425 -2.46 -38.83 -6.91
N ILE A 426 -2.19 -38.02 -5.89
CA ILE A 426 -3.16 -37.08 -5.33
C ILE A 426 -2.55 -35.68 -5.29
N VAL A 427 -3.19 -34.75 -6.01
CA VAL A 427 -2.83 -33.34 -6.04
C VAL A 427 -4.08 -32.52 -5.69
N ILE A 428 -3.99 -31.65 -4.69
CA ILE A 428 -5.08 -30.79 -4.23
C ILE A 428 -4.76 -29.34 -4.60
N GLU A 429 -5.77 -28.60 -5.02
CA GLU A 429 -5.62 -27.16 -5.23
C GLU A 429 -5.34 -26.44 -3.91
N LEU A 430 -4.24 -25.67 -3.85
CA LEU A 430 -3.87 -24.93 -2.64
C LEU A 430 -4.97 -24.01 -2.15
N LYS A 431 -5.69 -23.37 -3.07
CA LYS A 431 -6.82 -22.46 -2.78
C LYS A 431 -7.98 -23.15 -2.06
N ASP A 432 -8.22 -24.43 -2.33
CA ASP A 432 -9.30 -25.18 -1.69
C ASP A 432 -9.03 -25.39 -0.19
N ILE A 433 -7.74 -25.57 0.17
CA ILE A 433 -7.32 -25.69 1.57
C ILE A 433 -7.45 -24.38 2.33
N ALA A 434 -7.03 -23.26 1.72
CA ALA A 434 -7.15 -21.96 2.36
C ALA A 434 -8.62 -21.53 2.60
N PHE A 435 -9.54 -22.01 1.74
CA PHE A 435 -10.98 -21.81 1.94
C PHE A 435 -11.50 -22.52 3.19
N ILE A 436 -11.04 -23.75 3.42
CA ILE A 436 -11.43 -24.55 4.60
C ILE A 436 -10.90 -23.95 5.89
N GLU A 437 -9.66 -23.43 5.92
CA GLU A 437 -9.07 -22.80 7.11
C GLU A 437 -9.85 -21.57 7.59
N ASN A 438 -10.46 -20.82 6.69
CA ASN A 438 -11.22 -19.62 7.04
C ASN A 438 -12.60 -19.90 7.66
N ASP A 439 -13.11 -21.13 7.56
CA ASP A 439 -14.39 -21.52 8.15
C ASP A 439 -14.25 -22.16 9.55
N PHE A 440 -13.00 -22.38 10.03
CA PHE A 440 -12.69 -22.99 11.33
C PHE A 440 -12.01 -22.02 12.33
N ILE A 441 -11.86 -20.74 12.00
CA ILE A 441 -11.44 -19.66 12.90
C ILE A 441 -12.66 -18.73 13.10
#